data_8cc3f1f1372d9cc3f6057d83d545e92b
#
_entry.id   8cc3f1f1372d9cc3f6057d83d545e92b
#
_cell.length_a   1.000
_cell.length_b   1.000
_cell.length_c   1.000
_cell.angle_alpha   90.00
_cell.angle_beta   90.00
_cell.angle_gamma   90.00
#
_symmetry.space_group_name_H-M   'P 1'
#
loop_
_entity.id
_entity.type
_entity.pdbx_description
1 polymer ?
#
loop_
_entity_poly.entity_id
_entity_poly.type
_entity_poly.pdbx_seq_one_letter_code
_entity_poly.pdbx_strand_id
1 'polypeptide(L)'
;MNEGYMDVLRSIASSEPTPGGGSVAALSLAHAHSLSLMVARLTLAKEKWAEGHDAAKASIELSEPALEEAILLAISDSEAFESVMSAYRLPKETEDEKIQRSEEIMKATIGAALAPLNTASSAQKLLSNLEKQSASCNPNALTDLASASEMALSAAKIASLNVRIN
;
A
#
# COMPACT_ATOMS: atom_id res chain seq x y z
N MET A 1 3.73 -20.35 -6.05
CA MET A 1 2.85 -19.44 -5.28
C MET A 1 1.88 -20.31 -4.49
N ASN A 2 1.53 -19.90 -3.27
CA ASN A 2 0.60 -20.63 -2.44
C ASN A 2 -0.86 -20.30 -2.79
N GLU A 3 -1.80 -21.11 -2.31
CA GLU A 3 -3.24 -20.92 -2.55
C GLU A 3 -3.73 -19.54 -2.09
N GLY A 4 -3.29 -19.05 -0.94
CA GLY A 4 -3.72 -17.75 -0.41
C GLY A 4 -3.43 -16.58 -1.34
N TYR A 5 -2.28 -16.58 -2.02
CA TYR A 5 -1.97 -15.54 -3.02
C TYR A 5 -2.88 -15.63 -4.25
N MET A 6 -3.17 -16.85 -4.70
CA MET A 6 -4.11 -17.08 -5.81
C MET A 6 -5.52 -16.65 -5.45
N ASP A 7 -5.94 -16.85 -4.19
CA ASP A 7 -7.27 -16.45 -3.73
C ASP A 7 -7.42 -14.92 -3.68
N VAL A 8 -6.38 -14.19 -3.29
CA VAL A 8 -6.36 -12.72 -3.38
C VAL A 8 -6.56 -12.26 -4.83
N LEU A 9 -5.84 -12.84 -5.79
CA LEU A 9 -5.99 -12.49 -7.22
C LEU A 9 -7.39 -12.83 -7.75
N ARG A 10 -7.96 -13.98 -7.38
CA ARG A 10 -9.32 -14.37 -7.74
C ARG A 10 -10.36 -13.43 -7.15
N SER A 11 -10.15 -13.00 -5.90
CA SER A 11 -11.02 -12.02 -5.23
C SER A 11 -11.02 -10.68 -5.95
N ILE A 12 -9.85 -10.14 -6.32
CA ILE A 12 -9.73 -8.92 -7.11
C ILE A 12 -10.41 -9.06 -8.48
N ALA A 13 -10.36 -10.24 -9.09
CA ALA A 13 -10.95 -10.51 -10.40
C ALA A 13 -12.46 -10.81 -10.35
N SER A 14 -13.06 -10.86 -9.16
CA SER A 14 -14.48 -11.16 -8.98
C SER A 14 -15.37 -9.97 -9.37
N SER A 15 -16.68 -10.17 -9.30
CA SER A 15 -17.67 -9.10 -9.49
C SER A 15 -17.96 -8.30 -8.22
N GLU A 16 -17.31 -8.64 -7.11
CA GLU A 16 -17.45 -7.91 -5.85
C GLU A 16 -16.74 -6.56 -5.92
N PRO A 17 -17.25 -5.52 -5.26
CA PRO A 17 -16.68 -4.19 -5.32
C PRO A 17 -15.31 -4.08 -4.60
N THR A 18 -15.02 -4.99 -3.69
CA THR A 18 -13.76 -5.08 -2.93
C THR A 18 -13.22 -6.52 -2.94
N PRO A 19 -11.86 -6.69 -2.92
CA PRO A 19 -10.83 -5.66 -2.96
C PRO A 19 -10.73 -4.97 -4.31
N GLY A 20 -10.59 -3.64 -4.32
CA GLY A 20 -10.52 -2.79 -5.50
C GLY A 20 -9.15 -2.14 -5.73
N GLY A 21 -9.16 -1.02 -6.46
CA GLY A 21 -7.93 -0.30 -6.82
C GLY A 21 -7.11 0.20 -5.64
N GLY A 22 -7.73 0.64 -4.54
CA GLY A 22 -7.04 1.09 -3.34
C GLY A 22 -6.32 -0.07 -2.63
N SER A 23 -7.00 -1.20 -2.46
CA SER A 23 -6.38 -2.41 -1.92
C SER A 23 -5.22 -2.90 -2.80
N VAL A 24 -5.37 -2.86 -4.14
CA VAL A 24 -4.29 -3.21 -5.09
C VAL A 24 -3.10 -2.24 -4.98
N ALA A 25 -3.33 -0.95 -4.73
CA ALA A 25 -2.26 0.01 -4.49
C ALA A 25 -1.44 -0.38 -3.23
N ALA A 26 -2.11 -0.71 -2.14
CA ALA A 26 -1.45 -1.14 -0.90
C ALA A 26 -0.70 -2.48 -1.08
N LEU A 27 -1.26 -3.45 -1.80
CA LEU A 27 -0.57 -4.70 -2.15
C LEU A 27 0.65 -4.46 -3.05
N SER A 28 0.57 -3.52 -4.00
CA SER A 28 1.72 -3.13 -4.83
C SER A 28 2.84 -2.51 -3.96
N LEU A 29 2.47 -1.72 -2.96
CA LEU A 29 3.41 -1.18 -1.98
C LEU A 29 4.07 -2.30 -1.15
N ALA A 30 3.31 -3.31 -0.72
CA ALA A 30 3.85 -4.47 -0.03
C ALA A 30 4.90 -5.23 -0.86
N HIS A 31 4.64 -5.43 -2.16
CA HIS A 31 5.63 -6.01 -3.07
C HIS A 31 6.89 -5.14 -3.19
N ALA A 32 6.73 -3.82 -3.27
CA ALA A 32 7.85 -2.88 -3.35
C ALA A 32 8.74 -2.96 -2.09
N HIS A 33 8.14 -2.99 -0.89
CA HIS A 33 8.89 -3.21 0.36
C HIS A 33 9.58 -4.57 0.38
N SER A 34 8.92 -5.63 -0.09
CA SER A 34 9.50 -6.98 -0.17
C SER A 34 10.75 -7.03 -1.03
N LEU A 35 10.73 -6.37 -2.20
CA LEU A 35 11.89 -6.28 -3.09
C LEU A 35 13.01 -5.43 -2.46
N SER A 36 12.70 -4.32 -1.83
CA SER A 36 13.68 -3.51 -1.09
C SER A 36 14.38 -4.33 -0.01
N LEU A 37 13.62 -5.09 0.80
CA LEU A 37 14.14 -6.01 1.81
C LEU A 37 15.03 -7.09 1.21
N MET A 38 14.62 -7.68 0.11
CA MET A 38 15.42 -8.70 -0.59
C MET A 38 16.78 -8.13 -1.01
N VAL A 39 16.80 -6.97 -1.68
CA VAL A 39 18.03 -6.32 -2.13
C VAL A 39 18.93 -5.92 -0.95
N ALA A 40 18.34 -5.39 0.13
CA ALA A 40 19.07 -5.05 1.35
C ALA A 40 19.78 -6.28 1.96
N ARG A 41 19.04 -7.38 2.11
CA ARG A 41 19.59 -8.64 2.64
C ARG A 41 20.67 -9.25 1.74
N LEU A 42 20.49 -9.19 0.41
CA LEU A 42 21.50 -9.63 -0.55
C LEU A 42 22.76 -8.76 -0.51
N THR A 43 22.64 -7.48 -0.21
CA THR A 43 23.78 -6.56 -0.04
C THR A 43 24.54 -6.89 1.23
N LEU A 44 23.83 -7.02 2.37
CA LEU A 44 24.45 -7.35 3.66
C LEU A 44 25.14 -8.72 3.69
N ALA A 45 24.68 -9.66 2.86
CA ALA A 45 25.23 -11.02 2.83
C ALA A 45 26.66 -11.09 2.27
N LYS A 46 27.23 -10.03 1.73
CA LYS A 46 28.53 -10.02 1.08
C LYS A 46 29.39 -8.83 1.52
N GLU A 47 30.55 -9.10 2.14
CA GLU A 47 31.51 -8.09 2.57
C GLU A 47 32.00 -7.19 1.42
N LYS A 48 32.07 -7.71 0.20
CA LYS A 48 32.43 -6.89 -0.98
C LYS A 48 31.44 -5.76 -1.29
N TRP A 49 30.28 -5.73 -0.64
CA TRP A 49 29.27 -4.68 -0.73
C TRP A 49 29.18 -3.85 0.56
N ALA A 50 30.25 -3.82 1.38
CA ALA A 50 30.28 -3.16 2.69
C ALA A 50 29.89 -1.67 2.62
N GLU A 51 30.23 -0.97 1.53
CA GLU A 51 29.83 0.43 1.30
C GLU A 51 28.30 0.61 1.32
N GLY A 52 27.54 -0.41 0.94
CA GLY A 52 26.09 -0.40 0.93
C GLY A 52 25.42 -0.89 2.22
N HIS A 53 26.19 -1.37 3.21
CA HIS A 53 25.62 -2.00 4.40
C HIS A 53 24.77 -1.05 5.25
N ASP A 54 25.15 0.21 5.38
CA ASP A 54 24.38 1.17 6.17
C ASP A 54 23.05 1.53 5.48
N ALA A 55 23.06 1.74 4.17
CA ALA A 55 21.84 1.94 3.39
C ALA A 55 20.93 0.69 3.44
N ALA A 56 21.52 -0.50 3.38
CA ALA A 56 20.78 -1.76 3.48
C ALA A 56 20.12 -1.94 4.86
N LYS A 57 20.83 -1.62 5.96
CA LYS A 57 20.23 -1.65 7.31
C LYS A 57 19.07 -0.68 7.44
N ALA A 58 19.25 0.58 6.98
CA ALA A 58 18.19 1.57 6.98
C ALA A 58 16.97 1.12 6.15
N SER A 59 17.19 0.41 5.03
CA SER A 59 16.11 -0.17 4.21
C SER A 59 15.35 -1.28 4.94
N ILE A 60 16.04 -2.10 5.73
CA ILE A 60 15.39 -3.14 6.55
C ILE A 60 14.56 -2.49 7.66
N GLU A 61 15.12 -1.54 8.40
CA GLU A 61 14.42 -0.83 9.48
C GLU A 61 13.16 -0.13 8.98
N LEU A 62 13.19 0.44 7.77
CA LEU A 62 12.02 1.06 7.15
C LEU A 62 11.01 0.01 6.67
N SER A 63 11.47 -1.02 5.96
CA SER A 63 10.60 -1.85 5.13
C SER A 63 10.01 -3.06 5.87
N GLU A 64 10.63 -3.58 6.93
CA GLU A 64 10.06 -4.70 7.69
C GLU A 64 8.71 -4.36 8.32
N PRO A 65 8.56 -3.28 9.10
CA PRO A 65 7.25 -2.92 9.63
C PRO A 65 6.30 -2.41 8.55
N ALA A 66 6.81 -1.69 7.54
CA ALA A 66 5.97 -1.12 6.49
C ALA A 66 5.39 -2.17 5.53
N LEU A 67 6.00 -3.32 5.38
CA LEU A 67 5.44 -4.46 4.63
C LEU A 67 4.14 -4.94 5.28
N GLU A 68 4.17 -5.18 6.58
CA GLU A 68 2.98 -5.62 7.34
C GLU A 68 1.90 -4.53 7.34
N GLU A 69 2.29 -3.27 7.53
CA GLU A 69 1.38 -2.13 7.45
C GLU A 69 0.70 -2.03 6.08
N ALA A 70 1.42 -2.24 4.98
CA ALA A 70 0.86 -2.21 3.64
C ALA A 70 -0.21 -3.30 3.43
N ILE A 71 -0.03 -4.49 3.99
CA ILE A 71 -1.04 -5.55 3.97
C ILE A 71 -2.29 -5.12 4.75
N LEU A 72 -2.12 -4.52 5.92
CA LEU A 72 -3.22 -4.01 6.73
C LEU A 72 -3.96 -2.85 6.01
N LEU A 73 -3.25 -1.98 5.29
CA LEU A 73 -3.86 -0.92 4.50
C LEU A 73 -4.74 -1.47 3.37
N ALA A 74 -4.39 -2.59 2.76
CA ALA A 74 -5.24 -3.24 1.76
C ALA A 74 -6.56 -3.75 2.35
N ILE A 75 -6.53 -4.27 3.59
CA ILE A 75 -7.72 -4.70 4.33
C ILE A 75 -8.57 -3.48 4.70
N SER A 76 -7.94 -2.47 5.30
CA SER A 76 -8.61 -1.24 5.74
C SER A 76 -9.29 -0.49 4.60
N ASP A 77 -8.72 -0.50 3.39
CA ASP A 77 -9.35 0.09 2.20
C ASP A 77 -10.69 -0.60 1.88
N SER A 78 -10.73 -1.93 1.93
CA SER A 78 -11.96 -2.70 1.70
C SER A 78 -13.00 -2.46 2.80
N GLU A 79 -12.60 -2.44 4.07
CA GLU A 79 -13.48 -2.17 5.22
C GLU A 79 -14.06 -0.75 5.18
N ALA A 80 -13.25 0.22 4.77
CA ALA A 80 -13.68 1.61 4.62
C ALA A 80 -14.74 1.76 3.51
N PHE A 81 -14.59 1.05 2.39
CA PHE A 81 -15.61 1.00 1.34
C PHE A 81 -16.94 0.45 1.87
N GLU A 82 -16.91 -0.67 2.61
CA GLU A 82 -18.12 -1.25 3.21
C GLU A 82 -18.78 -0.28 4.21
N SER A 83 -17.99 0.49 4.94
CA SER A 83 -18.50 1.53 5.86
C SER A 83 -19.25 2.63 5.10
N VAL A 84 -18.72 3.09 3.96
CA VAL A 84 -19.39 4.06 3.08
C VAL A 84 -20.69 3.48 2.55
N MET A 85 -20.68 2.24 2.05
CA MET A 85 -21.88 1.58 1.53
C MET A 85 -22.95 1.38 2.62
N SER A 86 -22.54 1.09 3.85
CA SER A 86 -23.44 0.97 4.98
C SER A 86 -24.10 2.31 5.34
N ALA A 87 -23.34 3.41 5.33
CA ALA A 87 -23.88 4.75 5.53
C ALA A 87 -24.90 5.14 4.45
N TYR A 88 -24.66 4.75 3.19
CA TYR A 88 -25.64 4.97 2.10
C TYR A 88 -26.94 4.18 2.26
N ARG A 89 -26.95 3.05 2.99
CA ARG A 89 -28.13 2.20 3.26
C ARG A 89 -28.98 2.70 4.44
N LEU A 90 -28.52 3.70 5.21
CA LEU A 90 -29.28 4.26 6.33
C LEU A 90 -30.64 4.81 5.88
N PRO A 91 -31.66 4.79 6.75
CA PRO A 91 -32.98 5.38 6.50
C PRO A 91 -32.91 6.85 6.07
N LYS A 92 -33.90 7.30 5.29
CA LYS A 92 -34.00 8.67 4.74
C LYS A 92 -35.42 9.18 4.59
N GLU A 93 -36.36 8.63 5.37
CA GLU A 93 -37.80 8.97 5.26
C GLU A 93 -38.13 10.27 6.00
N THR A 94 -37.55 10.49 7.18
CA THR A 94 -37.72 11.69 8.00
C THR A 94 -36.57 12.68 7.82
N GLU A 95 -36.77 13.96 8.22
CA GLU A 95 -35.70 14.96 8.14
C GLU A 95 -34.54 14.61 9.07
N ASP A 96 -34.81 14.10 10.26
CA ASP A 96 -33.76 13.67 11.22
C ASP A 96 -32.95 12.50 10.64
N GLU A 97 -33.58 11.54 10.01
CA GLU A 97 -32.88 10.42 9.33
C GLU A 97 -32.01 10.91 8.17
N LYS A 98 -32.48 11.88 7.38
CA LYS A 98 -31.67 12.47 6.30
C LYS A 98 -30.43 13.18 6.84
N ILE A 99 -30.58 13.94 7.92
CA ILE A 99 -29.45 14.63 8.59
C ILE A 99 -28.45 13.60 9.08
N GLN A 100 -28.90 12.63 9.88
CA GLN A 100 -28.04 11.56 10.41
C GLN A 100 -27.32 10.79 9.29
N ARG A 101 -28.05 10.40 8.25
CA ARG A 101 -27.48 9.71 7.09
C ARG A 101 -26.41 10.54 6.39
N SER A 102 -26.63 11.84 6.21
CA SER A 102 -25.67 12.75 5.58
C SER A 102 -24.38 12.85 6.41
N GLU A 103 -24.50 12.95 7.72
CA GLU A 103 -23.36 13.00 8.64
C GLU A 103 -22.54 11.69 8.61
N GLU A 104 -23.22 10.53 8.62
CA GLU A 104 -22.54 9.24 8.58
C GLU A 104 -21.88 8.98 7.21
N ILE A 105 -22.48 9.41 6.10
CA ILE A 105 -21.85 9.34 4.77
C ILE A 105 -20.60 10.21 4.75
N MET A 106 -20.67 11.45 5.21
CA MET A 106 -19.52 12.36 5.27
C MET A 106 -18.38 11.76 6.11
N LYS A 107 -18.68 11.25 7.29
CA LYS A 107 -17.72 10.63 8.19
C LYS A 107 -17.05 9.39 7.57
N ALA A 108 -17.85 8.51 6.98
CA ALA A 108 -17.35 7.30 6.32
C ALA A 108 -16.48 7.65 5.09
N THR A 109 -16.87 8.63 4.28
CA THR A 109 -16.11 9.10 3.11
C THR A 109 -14.77 9.69 3.51
N ILE A 110 -14.71 10.53 4.56
CA ILE A 110 -13.45 11.04 5.11
C ILE A 110 -12.59 9.87 5.61
N GLY A 111 -13.18 8.90 6.32
CA GLY A 111 -12.49 7.70 6.78
C GLY A 111 -11.89 6.88 5.64
N ALA A 112 -12.62 6.76 4.53
CA ALA A 112 -12.17 6.02 3.34
C ALA A 112 -10.97 6.67 2.60
N ALA A 113 -10.68 7.94 2.85
CA ALA A 113 -9.49 8.59 2.31
C ALA A 113 -8.20 8.25 3.09
N LEU A 114 -8.30 7.71 4.31
CA LEU A 114 -7.13 7.52 5.19
C LEU A 114 -6.21 6.38 4.70
N ALA A 115 -6.76 5.23 4.33
CA ALA A 115 -5.96 4.10 3.86
C ALA A 115 -5.15 4.46 2.59
N PRO A 116 -5.75 5.02 1.53
CA PRO A 116 -4.99 5.45 0.36
C PRO A 116 -4.01 6.60 0.66
N LEU A 117 -4.32 7.53 1.56
CA LEU A 117 -3.39 8.59 1.98
C LEU A 117 -2.15 8.00 2.65
N ASN A 118 -2.32 7.03 3.55
CA ASN A 118 -1.22 6.34 4.22
C ASN A 118 -0.40 5.52 3.22
N THR A 119 -1.06 4.84 2.26
CA THR A 119 -0.39 4.12 1.17
C THR A 119 0.51 5.06 0.35
N ALA A 120 0.00 6.23 -0.06
CA ALA A 120 0.78 7.21 -0.82
C ALA A 120 1.97 7.76 -0.01
N SER A 121 1.76 8.04 1.28
CA SER A 121 2.80 8.54 2.19
C SER A 121 3.91 7.51 2.42
N SER A 122 3.55 6.24 2.60
CA SER A 122 4.52 5.15 2.76
C SER A 122 5.30 4.91 1.46
N ALA A 123 4.63 4.93 0.31
CA ALA A 123 5.28 4.84 -1.00
C ALA A 123 6.32 5.95 -1.23
N GLN A 124 6.01 7.19 -0.84
CA GLN A 124 6.95 8.32 -0.92
C GLN A 124 8.21 8.08 -0.07
N LYS A 125 8.03 7.60 1.17
CA LYS A 125 9.15 7.27 2.07
C LYS A 125 10.03 6.17 1.48
N LEU A 126 9.39 5.12 0.93
CA LEU A 126 10.09 4.03 0.28
C LEU A 126 10.89 4.51 -0.93
N LEU A 127 10.31 5.31 -1.83
CA LEU A 127 11.00 5.86 -3.01
C LEU A 127 12.26 6.64 -2.62
N SER A 128 12.19 7.49 -1.59
CA SER A 128 13.34 8.22 -1.07
C SER A 128 14.42 7.30 -0.47
N ASN A 129 14.01 6.15 0.09
CA ASN A 129 14.95 5.15 0.60
C ASN A 129 15.60 4.35 -0.53
N LEU A 130 14.82 3.95 -1.56
CA LEU A 130 15.31 3.22 -2.73
C LEU A 130 16.39 4.00 -3.50
N GLU A 131 16.25 5.32 -3.60
CA GLU A 131 17.28 6.19 -4.18
C GLU A 131 18.62 6.03 -3.45
N LYS A 132 18.61 6.09 -2.12
CA LYS A 132 19.82 5.89 -1.31
C LYS A 132 20.37 4.47 -1.41
N GLN A 133 19.50 3.48 -1.38
CA GLN A 133 19.87 2.07 -1.50
C GLN A 133 20.52 1.77 -2.86
N SER A 134 20.05 2.40 -3.94
CA SER A 134 20.55 2.18 -5.30
C SER A 134 22.01 2.62 -5.49
N ALA A 135 22.47 3.57 -4.70
CA ALA A 135 23.83 4.14 -4.85
C ALA A 135 24.95 3.15 -4.54
N SER A 136 24.71 2.14 -3.67
CA SER A 136 25.76 1.23 -3.18
C SER A 136 25.27 -0.19 -2.90
N CYS A 137 24.09 -0.58 -3.37
CA CYS A 137 23.59 -1.95 -3.21
C CYS A 137 24.37 -2.97 -4.07
N ASN A 138 24.07 -4.24 -3.86
CA ASN A 138 24.53 -5.32 -4.75
C ASN A 138 24.06 -5.04 -6.20
N PRO A 139 24.96 -4.75 -7.15
CA PRO A 139 24.60 -4.39 -8.51
C PRO A 139 23.88 -5.50 -9.28
N ASN A 140 24.00 -6.76 -8.87
CA ASN A 140 23.25 -7.86 -9.49
C ASN A 140 21.76 -7.83 -9.15
N ALA A 141 21.35 -7.03 -8.16
CA ALA A 141 19.97 -6.86 -7.74
C ALA A 141 19.39 -5.48 -8.10
N LEU A 142 20.05 -4.71 -8.96
CA LEU A 142 19.57 -3.39 -9.39
C LEU A 142 18.23 -3.44 -10.14
N THR A 143 17.99 -4.50 -10.93
CA THR A 143 16.71 -4.69 -11.62
C THR A 143 15.56 -4.93 -10.65
N ASP A 144 15.81 -5.62 -9.54
CA ASP A 144 14.81 -5.84 -8.50
C ASP A 144 14.50 -4.54 -7.77
N LEU A 145 15.53 -3.71 -7.53
CA LEU A 145 15.37 -2.39 -6.93
C LEU A 145 14.60 -1.42 -7.86
N ALA A 146 14.88 -1.46 -9.16
CA ALA A 146 14.11 -0.72 -10.16
C ALA A 146 12.64 -1.18 -10.17
N SER A 147 12.39 -2.48 -10.10
CA SER A 147 11.03 -3.03 -9.99
C SER A 147 10.32 -2.55 -8.71
N ALA A 148 11.03 -2.50 -7.57
CA ALA A 148 10.49 -1.92 -6.34
C ALA A 148 10.07 -0.45 -6.54
N SER A 149 10.88 0.34 -7.25
CA SER A 149 10.60 1.75 -7.53
C SER A 149 9.34 1.92 -8.40
N GLU A 150 9.20 1.12 -9.45
CA GLU A 150 8.02 1.17 -10.32
C GLU A 150 6.74 0.76 -9.58
N MET A 151 6.82 -0.27 -8.72
CA MET A 151 5.67 -0.69 -7.91
C MET A 151 5.29 0.36 -6.86
N ALA A 152 6.26 0.97 -6.19
CA ALA A 152 6.01 2.05 -5.24
C ALA A 152 5.42 3.28 -5.91
N LEU A 153 5.91 3.66 -7.10
CA LEU A 153 5.37 4.77 -7.89
C LEU A 153 3.93 4.48 -8.34
N SER A 154 3.65 3.27 -8.80
CA SER A 154 2.31 2.85 -9.18
C SER A 154 1.36 2.88 -7.98
N ALA A 155 1.79 2.37 -6.82
CA ALA A 155 1.04 2.44 -5.58
C ALA A 155 0.68 3.88 -5.19
N ALA A 156 1.66 4.81 -5.23
CA ALA A 156 1.43 6.22 -4.93
C ALA A 156 0.43 6.87 -5.90
N LYS A 157 0.56 6.60 -7.20
CA LYS A 157 -0.35 7.13 -8.23
C LYS A 157 -1.79 6.64 -8.05
N ILE A 158 -1.97 5.33 -7.86
CA ILE A 158 -3.30 4.74 -7.67
C ILE A 158 -3.91 5.24 -6.36
N ALA A 159 -3.16 5.26 -5.27
CA ALA A 159 -3.60 5.79 -3.99
C ALA A 159 -4.02 7.26 -4.09
N SER A 160 -3.28 8.10 -4.82
CA SER A 160 -3.65 9.49 -5.10
C SER A 160 -5.00 9.61 -5.82
N LEU A 161 -5.32 8.71 -6.75
CA LEU A 161 -6.62 8.70 -7.42
C LEU A 161 -7.75 8.38 -6.44
N ASN A 162 -7.53 7.41 -5.54
CA ASN A 162 -8.50 7.03 -4.52
C ASN A 162 -8.73 8.16 -3.48
N VAL A 163 -7.68 8.86 -3.05
CA VAL A 163 -7.84 10.04 -2.18
C VAL A 163 -8.70 11.13 -2.84
N ARG A 164 -8.60 11.32 -4.15
CA ARG A 164 -9.36 12.37 -4.87
C ARG A 164 -10.82 12.03 -5.08
N ILE A 165 -11.16 10.75 -5.09
CA ILE A 165 -12.54 10.28 -5.28
C ILE A 165 -13.32 10.32 -3.96
N ASN A 166 -12.68 10.08 -2.85
CA ASN A 166 -13.24 10.17 -1.52
C ASN A 166 -13.16 11.61 -0.97
#